data_5f11b4cd8b30bf54f18072b220e2a83a
#
_entry.id   5f11b4cd8b30bf54f18072b220e2a83a
#
_cell.length_a   1.000
_cell.length_b   1.000
_cell.length_c   1.000
_cell.angle_alpha   90.00
_cell.angle_beta   90.00
_cell.angle_gamma   90.00
#
_symmetry.space_group_name_H-M   'P 1'
#
loop_
_entity.id
_entity.type
_entity.pdbx_description
1 polymer ?
#
loop_
_entity_poly.entity_id
_entity_poly.type
_entity_poly.pdbx_seq_one_letter_code
_entity_poly.pdbx_strand_id
1 'polypeptide(L)'
;MRVFVPFLLAVTLTACGSSSGLSQATDNAAAADALKDRLDETPVSPPAQLPTLGTAEYSGFMFIDLPVTPDNPSLQTAYVGQMRMVVAFDERAEPLSGTAAGFTDRLNVALGGQLDLGGGTVFRGNDPDSNYTLEGAVAGRLNHPDVGAMVVDGSIAGEFRGLNQEGVQGVVFGDVTSSLGEELFDGSFAAERQLEEDAP
;
A
#
# COMPACT_ATOMS: atom_id res chain seq x y z
N MET A 1 58.75 -32.90 21.51
CA MET A 1 58.15 -33.26 20.22
C MET A 1 56.68 -32.87 20.30
N ARG A 2 56.32 -31.67 19.80
CA ARG A 2 54.94 -31.14 19.86
C ARG A 2 54.35 -31.25 18.44
N VAL A 3 53.30 -32.06 18.29
CA VAL A 3 52.58 -32.27 17.05
C VAL A 3 51.49 -31.17 16.94
N PHE A 4 51.62 -30.28 15.92
CA PHE A 4 50.61 -29.29 15.54
C PHE A 4 49.62 -29.95 14.59
N VAL A 5 48.34 -29.99 14.94
CA VAL A 5 47.24 -30.41 14.06
C VAL A 5 46.61 -29.13 13.52
N PRO A 6 46.58 -28.91 12.18
CA PRO A 6 45.86 -27.78 11.62
C PRO A 6 44.36 -28.08 11.56
N PHE A 7 43.58 -27.22 12.18
CA PHE A 7 42.11 -27.24 12.11
C PHE A 7 41.65 -26.57 10.80
N LEU A 8 41.16 -27.38 9.88
CA LEU A 8 40.60 -26.88 8.62
C LEU A 8 39.19 -26.36 8.88
N LEU A 9 38.99 -25.03 8.85
CA LEU A 9 37.69 -24.38 8.95
C LEU A 9 37.01 -24.42 7.58
N ALA A 10 36.02 -25.29 7.40
CA ALA A 10 35.19 -25.32 6.21
C ALA A 10 34.09 -24.21 6.34
N VAL A 11 34.30 -23.13 5.57
CA VAL A 11 33.28 -22.09 5.42
C VAL A 11 32.26 -22.58 4.41
N THR A 12 31.08 -23.01 4.89
CA THR A 12 29.89 -23.26 4.05
C THR A 12 29.29 -21.95 3.66
N LEU A 13 29.50 -21.49 2.42
CA LEU A 13 28.69 -20.44 1.83
C LEU A 13 27.27 -20.96 1.63
N THR A 14 26.36 -20.60 2.50
CA THR A 14 24.92 -20.68 2.22
C THR A 14 24.60 -19.65 1.15
N ALA A 15 24.47 -20.08 -0.10
CA ALA A 15 23.88 -19.31 -1.16
C ALA A 15 22.40 -19.06 -0.76
N CYS A 16 22.06 -17.84 -0.35
CA CYS A 16 20.69 -17.37 -0.37
C CYS A 16 20.21 -17.41 -1.81
N GLY A 17 19.42 -18.43 -2.15
CA GLY A 17 18.72 -18.50 -3.42
C GLY A 17 17.80 -17.30 -3.52
N SER A 18 18.09 -16.41 -4.49
CA SER A 18 17.14 -15.39 -4.92
C SER A 18 15.87 -16.11 -5.39
N SER A 19 14.79 -15.99 -4.59
CA SER A 19 13.45 -16.39 -5.01
C SER A 19 13.16 -15.71 -6.33
N SER A 20 12.75 -16.48 -7.34
CA SER A 20 12.37 -15.93 -8.65
C SER A 20 11.28 -14.90 -8.45
N GLY A 21 11.33 -13.76 -9.16
CA GLY A 21 10.37 -12.65 -9.01
C GLY A 21 8.88 -13.06 -9.10
N LEU A 22 8.57 -14.19 -9.75
CA LEU A 22 7.23 -14.78 -9.81
C LEU A 22 6.68 -15.19 -8.43
N SER A 23 7.53 -15.65 -7.51
CA SER A 23 7.08 -16.00 -6.16
C SER A 23 6.71 -14.74 -5.36
N GLN A 24 7.45 -13.65 -5.52
CA GLN A 24 7.23 -12.44 -4.75
C GLN A 24 5.91 -11.72 -5.13
N ALA A 25 5.58 -11.62 -6.43
CA ALA A 25 4.32 -11.04 -6.86
C ALA A 25 3.11 -11.85 -6.37
N THR A 26 3.19 -13.18 -6.45
CA THR A 26 2.15 -14.08 -5.95
C THR A 26 2.03 -14.01 -4.43
N ASP A 27 3.14 -13.95 -3.72
CA ASP A 27 3.17 -13.85 -2.25
C ASP A 27 2.60 -12.52 -1.77
N ASN A 28 2.92 -11.41 -2.45
CA ASN A 28 2.35 -10.09 -2.13
C ASN A 28 0.84 -10.05 -2.38
N ALA A 29 0.36 -10.58 -3.50
CA ALA A 29 -1.06 -10.63 -3.80
C ALA A 29 -1.83 -11.47 -2.76
N ALA A 30 -1.32 -12.66 -2.41
CA ALA A 30 -1.94 -13.51 -1.40
C ALA A 30 -1.93 -12.87 0.01
N ALA A 31 -0.83 -12.18 0.37
CA ALA A 31 -0.75 -11.47 1.64
C ALA A 31 -1.73 -10.27 1.69
N ALA A 32 -1.89 -9.58 0.57
CA ALA A 32 -2.81 -8.46 0.43
C ALA A 32 -4.28 -8.90 0.52
N ASP A 33 -4.65 -10.01 -0.16
CA ASP A 33 -5.97 -10.60 -0.08
C ASP A 33 -6.28 -11.05 1.36
N ALA A 34 -5.35 -11.74 2.01
CA ALA A 34 -5.51 -12.20 3.40
C ALA A 34 -5.64 -11.04 4.40
N LEU A 35 -4.93 -9.92 4.18
CA LEU A 35 -5.06 -8.72 4.99
C LEU A 35 -6.44 -8.09 4.81
N LYS A 36 -6.87 -7.94 3.56
CA LYS A 36 -8.19 -7.39 3.25
C LYS A 36 -9.30 -8.23 3.88
N ASP A 37 -9.28 -9.56 3.74
CA ASP A 37 -10.26 -10.46 4.33
C ASP A 37 -10.33 -10.30 5.85
N ARG A 38 -9.19 -10.21 6.55
CA ARG A 38 -9.14 -9.95 8.01
C ARG A 38 -9.79 -8.62 8.39
N LEU A 39 -9.50 -7.57 7.64
CA LEU A 39 -10.07 -6.25 7.91
C LEU A 39 -11.57 -6.19 7.57
N ASP A 40 -12.03 -6.93 6.56
CA ASP A 40 -13.46 -7.04 6.23
C ASP A 40 -14.26 -7.71 7.38
N GLU A 41 -13.64 -8.67 8.09
CA GLU A 41 -14.23 -9.30 9.27
C GLU A 41 -14.14 -8.42 10.53
N THR A 42 -13.28 -7.40 10.54
CA THR A 42 -13.07 -6.49 11.67
C THR A 42 -14.11 -5.37 11.64
N PRO A 43 -14.84 -5.10 12.74
CA PRO A 43 -15.85 -4.05 12.78
C PRO A 43 -15.28 -2.66 12.46
N VAL A 44 -16.07 -1.83 11.80
CA VAL A 44 -15.72 -0.41 11.57
C VAL A 44 -15.58 0.32 12.89
N SER A 45 -14.53 1.11 13.04
CA SER A 45 -14.33 1.98 14.21
C SER A 45 -15.38 3.09 14.18
N PRO A 46 -16.16 3.28 15.24
CA PRO A 46 -17.13 4.39 15.29
C PRO A 46 -16.39 5.74 15.15
N PRO A 47 -16.82 6.65 14.26
CA PRO A 47 -16.14 7.93 14.03
C PRO A 47 -15.93 8.75 15.31
N ALA A 48 -16.93 8.76 16.21
CA ALA A 48 -16.85 9.47 17.48
C ALA A 48 -15.85 8.87 18.50
N GLN A 49 -15.33 7.67 18.24
CA GLN A 49 -14.33 7.00 19.09
C GLN A 49 -12.91 7.13 18.52
N LEU A 50 -12.74 7.76 17.35
CA LEU A 50 -11.41 8.01 16.82
C LEU A 50 -10.62 8.93 17.76
N PRO A 51 -9.31 8.70 17.93
CA PRO A 51 -8.45 9.56 18.74
C PRO A 51 -8.53 11.02 18.28
N THR A 52 -8.35 11.95 19.21
CA THR A 52 -8.26 13.38 18.92
C THR A 52 -6.82 13.91 18.94
N LEU A 53 -5.86 13.06 19.32
CA LEU A 53 -4.44 13.38 19.43
C LEU A 53 -3.59 12.18 19.04
N GLY A 54 -2.36 12.46 18.67
CA GLY A 54 -1.36 11.43 18.35
C GLY A 54 -1.35 11.04 16.88
N THR A 55 -0.50 10.08 16.60
CA THR A 55 -0.30 9.50 15.26
C THR A 55 -0.39 7.99 15.30
N ALA A 56 -0.75 7.37 14.18
CA ALA A 56 -0.64 5.94 14.00
C ALA A 56 0.02 5.65 12.65
N GLU A 57 0.93 4.68 12.65
CA GLU A 57 1.56 4.17 11.45
C GLU A 57 0.85 2.91 10.98
N TYR A 58 0.65 2.80 9.68
CA TYR A 58 0.01 1.65 9.04
C TYR A 58 0.89 1.13 7.91
N SER A 59 0.96 -0.19 7.79
CA SER A 59 1.63 -0.87 6.68
C SER A 59 0.70 -1.89 6.05
N GLY A 60 0.72 -2.00 4.73
CA GLY A 60 -0.14 -2.92 4.02
C GLY A 60 0.05 -2.84 2.52
N PHE A 61 -1.04 -2.92 1.79
CA PHE A 61 -1.04 -3.01 0.34
C PHE A 61 -2.03 -2.04 -0.29
N MET A 62 -1.68 -1.58 -1.48
CA MET A 62 -2.55 -0.84 -2.38
C MET A 62 -2.72 -1.64 -3.67
N PHE A 63 -3.97 -1.80 -4.09
CA PHE A 63 -4.36 -2.37 -5.37
C PHE A 63 -4.76 -1.22 -6.29
N ILE A 64 -4.27 -1.21 -7.52
CA ILE A 64 -4.68 -0.23 -8.54
C ILE A 64 -4.89 -0.94 -9.86
N ASP A 65 -5.95 -0.56 -10.55
CA ASP A 65 -6.27 -1.02 -11.89
C ASP A 65 -5.88 0.07 -12.89
N LEU A 66 -4.92 -0.23 -13.78
CA LEU A 66 -4.32 0.74 -14.71
C LEU A 66 -4.54 0.37 -16.17
N PRO A 67 -4.82 1.36 -17.05
CA PRO A 67 -4.99 1.18 -18.49
C PRO A 67 -3.61 1.08 -19.17
N VAL A 68 -3.04 -0.12 -19.22
CA VAL A 68 -1.69 -0.36 -19.75
C VAL A 68 -1.68 -1.14 -21.08
N THR A 69 -2.85 -1.35 -21.69
CA THR A 69 -2.98 -2.09 -22.95
C THR A 69 -3.09 -1.11 -24.12
N PRO A 70 -2.05 -0.96 -24.97
CA PRO A 70 -2.04 0.07 -26.03
C PRO A 70 -3.19 -0.02 -27.03
N ASP A 71 -3.58 -1.25 -27.39
CA ASP A 71 -4.64 -1.48 -28.37
C ASP A 71 -6.07 -1.41 -27.77
N ASN A 72 -6.17 -1.36 -26.43
CA ASN A 72 -7.44 -1.28 -25.72
C ASN A 72 -7.24 -0.60 -24.34
N PRO A 73 -7.20 0.74 -24.28
CA PRO A 73 -7.00 1.46 -23.02
C PRO A 73 -8.14 1.26 -22.00
N SER A 74 -9.32 0.82 -22.44
CA SER A 74 -10.40 0.45 -21.52
C SER A 74 -10.17 -0.87 -20.78
N LEU A 75 -9.15 -1.65 -21.19
CA LEU A 75 -8.76 -2.87 -20.48
C LEU A 75 -7.73 -2.53 -19.41
N GLN A 76 -8.18 -2.60 -18.18
CA GLN A 76 -7.31 -2.34 -17.02
C GLN A 76 -6.58 -3.60 -16.56
N THR A 77 -5.39 -3.41 -16.04
CA THR A 77 -4.56 -4.46 -15.44
C THR A 77 -4.36 -4.15 -13.95
N ALA A 78 -4.64 -5.14 -13.11
CA ALA A 78 -4.50 -5.03 -11.67
C ALA A 78 -3.03 -5.14 -11.22
N TYR A 79 -2.58 -4.18 -10.42
CA TYR A 79 -1.28 -4.15 -9.78
C TYR A 79 -1.43 -4.10 -8.26
N VAL A 80 -0.52 -4.77 -7.54
CA VAL A 80 -0.44 -4.73 -6.09
C VAL A 80 0.91 -4.14 -5.68
N GLY A 81 0.90 -3.10 -4.87
CA GLY A 81 2.07 -2.45 -4.30
C GLY A 81 2.05 -2.45 -2.77
N GLN A 82 3.22 -2.37 -2.16
CA GLN A 82 3.34 -2.17 -0.72
C GLN A 82 3.03 -0.72 -0.37
N MET A 83 2.30 -0.51 0.73
CA MET A 83 1.92 0.81 1.21
C MET A 83 2.36 1.00 2.66
N ARG A 84 2.81 2.21 2.96
CA ARG A 84 3.02 2.71 4.33
C ARG A 84 2.40 4.08 4.44
N MET A 85 1.68 4.32 5.53
CA MET A 85 1.10 5.62 5.79
C MET A 85 1.13 5.96 7.28
N VAL A 86 1.15 7.24 7.56
CA VAL A 86 1.00 7.82 8.90
C VAL A 86 -0.28 8.63 8.90
N VAL A 87 -1.12 8.39 9.88
CA VAL A 87 -2.33 9.20 10.12
C VAL A 87 -2.15 9.95 11.43
N ALA A 88 -2.26 11.28 11.35
CA ALA A 88 -2.32 12.16 12.50
C ALA A 88 -3.78 12.41 12.91
N PHE A 89 -4.10 12.14 14.16
CA PHE A 89 -5.45 12.31 14.70
C PHE A 89 -5.71 13.68 15.32
N ASP A 90 -4.70 14.51 15.47
CA ASP A 90 -4.88 15.90 15.85
C ASP A 90 -5.41 16.75 14.67
N GLU A 91 -5.90 17.94 14.95
CA GLU A 91 -6.42 18.86 13.93
C GLU A 91 -5.26 19.49 13.13
N ARG A 92 -4.68 18.72 12.23
CA ARG A 92 -3.67 19.18 11.28
C ARG A 92 -4.28 19.47 9.92
N ALA A 93 -3.63 20.38 9.17
CA ALA A 93 -3.99 20.63 7.78
C ALA A 93 -3.72 19.42 6.86
N GLU A 94 -2.78 18.54 7.24
CA GLU A 94 -2.38 17.36 6.48
C GLU A 94 -2.29 16.15 7.41
N PRO A 95 -3.43 15.52 7.74
CA PRO A 95 -3.46 14.38 8.65
C PRO A 95 -2.89 13.09 8.03
N LEU A 96 -2.88 12.96 6.72
CA LEU A 96 -2.36 11.80 6.01
C LEU A 96 -1.01 12.10 5.38
N SER A 97 -0.05 11.19 5.53
CA SER A 97 1.20 11.15 4.76
C SER A 97 1.62 9.71 4.54
N GLY A 98 2.28 9.42 3.42
CA GLY A 98 2.75 8.07 3.15
C GLY A 98 3.17 7.83 1.72
N THR A 99 3.44 6.57 1.41
CA THR A 99 3.84 6.15 0.05
C THR A 99 3.30 4.76 -0.28
N ALA A 100 3.07 4.52 -1.57
CA ALA A 100 2.85 3.18 -2.11
C ALA A 100 3.83 2.93 -3.27
N ALA A 101 4.49 1.78 -3.28
CA ALA A 101 5.53 1.45 -4.24
C ALA A 101 5.66 -0.07 -4.47
N GLY A 102 6.53 -0.47 -5.41
CA GLY A 102 6.78 -1.88 -5.70
C GLY A 102 5.58 -2.58 -6.32
N PHE A 103 4.83 -1.88 -7.14
CA PHE A 103 3.66 -2.41 -7.82
C PHE A 103 4.04 -3.51 -8.82
N THR A 104 3.37 -4.65 -8.74
CA THR A 104 3.52 -5.79 -9.65
C THR A 104 2.17 -6.37 -10.02
N ASP A 105 2.03 -6.81 -11.25
CA ASP A 105 0.86 -7.57 -11.70
C ASP A 105 1.00 -9.08 -11.47
N ARG A 106 -0.02 -9.86 -11.82
CA ARG A 106 -0.02 -11.32 -11.71
C ARG A 106 0.99 -12.01 -12.65
N LEU A 107 1.43 -11.34 -13.70
CA LEU A 107 2.46 -11.82 -14.63
C LEU A 107 3.86 -11.38 -14.22
N ASN A 108 3.98 -10.74 -13.05
CA ASN A 108 5.22 -10.19 -12.49
C ASN A 108 5.82 -9.03 -13.34
N VAL A 109 4.97 -8.30 -14.05
CA VAL A 109 5.37 -7.02 -14.64
C VAL A 109 5.44 -5.99 -13.53
N ALA A 110 6.63 -5.47 -13.28
CA ALA A 110 6.87 -4.49 -12.22
C ALA A 110 6.78 -3.06 -12.77
N LEU A 111 6.10 -2.19 -12.01
CA LEU A 111 6.12 -0.75 -12.25
C LEU A 111 7.24 -0.10 -11.43
N GLY A 112 8.06 0.72 -12.10
CA GLY A 112 8.99 1.62 -11.41
C GLY A 112 8.28 2.83 -10.83
N GLY A 113 8.91 3.49 -9.84
CA GLY A 113 8.35 4.71 -9.23
C GLY A 113 7.51 4.45 -7.99
N GLN A 114 6.80 5.49 -7.55
CA GLN A 114 5.97 5.44 -6.35
C GLN A 114 4.79 6.40 -6.47
N LEU A 115 3.80 6.20 -5.62
CA LEU A 115 2.70 7.12 -5.33
C LEU A 115 2.91 7.69 -3.93
N ASP A 116 2.72 8.99 -3.78
CA ASP A 116 2.74 9.69 -2.51
C ASP A 116 1.29 9.88 -2.04
N LEU A 117 1.09 9.67 -0.74
CA LEU A 117 -0.19 9.85 -0.04
C LEU A 117 -0.08 11.10 0.80
N GLY A 118 -1.10 11.96 0.81
CA GLY A 118 -1.00 13.18 1.59
C GLY A 118 -2.28 13.97 1.77
N GLY A 119 -2.21 15.01 2.61
CA GLY A 119 -3.31 15.94 2.84
C GLY A 119 -4.51 15.34 3.56
N GLY A 120 -5.69 15.77 3.16
CA GLY A 120 -6.95 15.15 3.50
C GLY A 120 -7.54 15.53 4.86
N THR A 121 -8.43 14.66 5.36
CA THR A 121 -9.20 14.89 6.58
C THR A 121 -9.49 13.57 7.30
N VAL A 122 -9.50 13.60 8.64
CA VAL A 122 -10.06 12.54 9.49
C VAL A 122 -11.39 13.00 10.03
N PHE A 123 -12.47 12.35 9.58
CA PHE A 123 -13.84 12.69 9.98
C PHE A 123 -14.23 11.97 11.27
N ARG A 124 -14.77 12.73 12.23
CA ARG A 124 -15.25 12.22 13.53
C ARG A 124 -16.76 12.40 13.71
N GLY A 125 -17.41 13.07 12.77
CA GLY A 125 -18.85 13.27 12.74
C GLY A 125 -19.55 12.16 11.95
N ASN A 126 -20.86 12.02 12.19
CA ASN A 126 -21.71 11.28 11.27
C ASN A 126 -22.02 12.21 10.10
N ASP A 127 -21.27 12.06 9.01
CA ASP A 127 -21.63 12.67 7.75
C ASP A 127 -22.57 11.69 7.01
N PRO A 128 -23.84 12.07 6.77
CA PRO A 128 -24.76 11.19 6.06
C PRO A 128 -24.36 10.99 4.58
N ASP A 129 -23.50 11.85 4.06
CA ASP A 129 -23.06 11.85 2.66
C ASP A 129 -21.68 11.15 2.47
N SER A 130 -20.97 10.83 3.56
CA SER A 130 -19.70 10.12 3.52
C SER A 130 -19.70 8.89 4.43
N ASN A 131 -19.43 7.74 3.86
CA ASN A 131 -19.18 6.50 4.62
C ASN A 131 -17.74 6.37 5.10
N TYR A 132 -16.86 7.29 4.70
CA TYR A 132 -15.43 7.22 5.01
C TYR A 132 -15.07 8.12 6.19
N THR A 133 -14.10 7.64 6.99
CA THR A 133 -13.56 8.37 8.15
C THR A 133 -12.17 8.94 7.90
N LEU A 134 -11.54 8.58 6.79
CA LEU A 134 -10.27 9.10 6.30
C LEU A 134 -10.41 9.41 4.81
N GLU A 135 -9.99 10.60 4.42
CA GLU A 135 -9.83 10.99 3.02
C GLU A 135 -8.47 11.65 2.83
N GLY A 136 -7.95 11.59 1.59
CA GLY A 136 -6.68 12.22 1.24
C GLY A 136 -6.45 12.22 -0.26
N ALA A 137 -5.27 12.68 -0.66
CA ALA A 137 -4.81 12.65 -2.04
C ALA A 137 -3.83 11.48 -2.26
N VAL A 138 -3.81 10.97 -3.48
CA VAL A 138 -2.79 10.06 -3.99
C VAL A 138 -2.25 10.62 -5.30
N ALA A 139 -0.94 10.83 -5.39
CA ALA A 139 -0.33 11.38 -6.58
C ALA A 139 1.08 10.82 -6.79
N GLY A 140 1.53 10.76 -8.03
CA GLY A 140 2.90 10.34 -8.30
C GLY A 140 3.15 9.94 -9.74
N ARG A 141 4.28 9.26 -9.93
CA ARG A 141 4.68 8.78 -11.24
C ARG A 141 5.05 7.30 -11.16
N LEU A 142 4.41 6.51 -12.00
CA LEU A 142 4.76 5.12 -12.24
C LEU A 142 5.37 4.97 -13.65
N ASN A 143 6.18 3.94 -13.85
CA ASN A 143 6.80 3.65 -15.14
C ASN A 143 6.52 2.20 -15.51
N HIS A 144 5.74 2.00 -16.55
CA HIS A 144 5.46 0.69 -17.12
C HIS A 144 6.49 0.38 -18.23
N PRO A 145 7.00 -0.86 -18.36
CA PRO A 145 8.01 -1.19 -19.36
C PRO A 145 7.57 -0.90 -20.81
N ASP A 146 6.31 -1.11 -21.15
CA ASP A 146 5.79 -0.97 -22.52
C ASP A 146 5.10 0.38 -22.78
N VAL A 147 4.42 0.95 -21.76
CA VAL A 147 3.67 2.22 -21.88
C VAL A 147 4.54 3.44 -21.54
N GLY A 148 5.59 3.23 -20.74
CA GLY A 148 6.45 4.30 -20.26
C GLY A 148 5.90 4.98 -19.00
N ALA A 149 6.11 6.29 -18.89
CA ALA A 149 5.72 7.06 -17.73
C ALA A 149 4.20 7.28 -17.67
N MET A 150 3.64 7.06 -16.49
CA MET A 150 2.24 7.30 -16.14
C MET A 150 2.21 8.27 -14.96
N VAL A 151 1.50 9.38 -15.10
CA VAL A 151 1.26 10.35 -14.02
C VAL A 151 -0.10 10.03 -13.42
N VAL A 152 -0.12 9.76 -12.12
CA VAL A 152 -1.32 9.43 -11.35
C VAL A 152 -1.68 10.64 -10.50
N ASP A 153 -2.96 11.02 -10.50
CA ASP A 153 -3.53 12.07 -9.66
C ASP A 153 -4.95 11.65 -9.24
N GLY A 154 -5.18 11.58 -7.93
CA GLY A 154 -6.44 11.06 -7.44
C GLY A 154 -6.63 11.22 -5.95
N SER A 155 -7.58 10.44 -5.45
CA SER A 155 -8.03 10.44 -4.06
C SER A 155 -7.94 9.06 -3.43
N ILE A 156 -7.74 9.05 -2.13
CA ILE A 156 -7.84 7.88 -1.25
C ILE A 156 -8.92 8.16 -0.20
N ALA A 157 -9.81 7.19 0.03
CA ALA A 157 -10.86 7.31 1.02
C ALA A 157 -11.05 5.96 1.74
N GLY A 158 -11.17 5.97 3.07
CA GLY A 158 -11.21 4.73 3.84
C GLY A 158 -11.85 4.85 5.22
N GLU A 159 -11.99 3.69 5.84
CA GLU A 159 -12.54 3.51 7.18
C GLU A 159 -11.51 2.85 8.09
N PHE A 160 -11.43 3.32 9.32
CA PHE A 160 -10.67 2.61 10.35
C PHE A 160 -11.43 1.38 10.82
N ARG A 161 -10.69 0.32 11.13
CA ARG A 161 -11.18 -0.97 11.59
C ARG A 161 -10.69 -1.30 12.99
N GLY A 162 -11.56 -1.93 13.77
CA GLY A 162 -11.27 -2.34 15.14
C GLY A 162 -11.42 -1.22 16.18
N LEU A 163 -11.52 -1.60 17.46
CA LEU A 163 -11.78 -0.65 18.56
C LEU A 163 -10.59 0.31 18.80
N ASN A 164 -9.37 -0.11 18.46
CA ASN A 164 -8.15 0.68 18.63
C ASN A 164 -7.56 1.11 17.29
N GLN A 165 -8.36 1.17 16.23
CA GLN A 165 -7.92 1.46 14.88
C GLN A 165 -6.79 0.52 14.44
N GLU A 166 -7.00 -0.78 14.66
CA GLU A 166 -6.04 -1.84 14.32
C GLU A 166 -5.75 -1.92 12.83
N GLY A 167 -6.67 -1.43 12.00
CA GLY A 167 -6.48 -1.36 10.56
C GLY A 167 -7.21 -0.19 9.93
N VAL A 168 -6.94 0.00 8.66
CA VAL A 168 -7.65 0.93 7.77
C VAL A 168 -7.75 0.31 6.40
N GLN A 169 -8.91 0.45 5.77
CA GLN A 169 -9.14 -0.02 4.40
C GLN A 169 -10.09 0.91 3.66
N GLY A 170 -10.03 0.86 2.33
CA GLY A 170 -10.86 1.72 1.50
C GLY A 170 -10.58 1.62 0.03
N VAL A 171 -10.84 2.71 -0.67
CA VAL A 171 -10.74 2.84 -2.13
C VAL A 171 -9.73 3.91 -2.51
N VAL A 172 -9.18 3.77 -3.71
CA VAL A 172 -8.40 4.79 -4.42
C VAL A 172 -8.99 4.96 -5.82
N PHE A 173 -9.03 6.19 -6.31
CA PHE A 173 -9.59 6.48 -7.63
C PHE A 173 -9.10 7.85 -8.13
N GLY A 174 -9.08 8.03 -9.44
CA GLY A 174 -8.65 9.28 -10.05
C GLY A 174 -8.30 9.13 -11.52
N ASP A 175 -7.38 9.97 -11.96
CA ASP A 175 -6.93 10.06 -13.34
C ASP A 175 -5.49 9.55 -13.48
N VAL A 176 -5.21 8.88 -14.59
CA VAL A 176 -3.87 8.51 -15.01
C VAL A 176 -3.59 9.03 -16.42
N THR A 177 -2.56 9.83 -16.55
CA THR A 177 -2.09 10.34 -17.84
C THR A 177 -0.84 9.60 -18.30
N SER A 178 -0.87 9.05 -19.50
CA SER A 178 0.22 8.29 -20.10
C SER A 178 0.37 8.58 -21.59
N SER A 179 1.23 7.82 -22.28
CA SER A 179 1.32 7.86 -23.74
C SER A 179 0.04 7.38 -24.45
N LEU A 180 -0.86 6.70 -23.71
CA LEU A 180 -2.17 6.21 -24.22
C LEU A 180 -3.27 7.26 -24.10
N GLY A 181 -3.03 8.38 -23.41
CA GLY A 181 -3.98 9.44 -23.11
C GLY A 181 -4.22 9.60 -21.60
N GLU A 182 -5.33 10.26 -21.30
CA GLU A 182 -5.86 10.42 -19.95
C GLU A 182 -7.04 9.47 -19.76
N GLU A 183 -6.97 8.63 -18.74
CA GLU A 183 -7.95 7.60 -18.43
C GLU A 183 -8.19 7.56 -16.92
N LEU A 184 -9.30 6.97 -16.50
CA LEU A 184 -9.61 6.75 -15.09
C LEU A 184 -8.86 5.53 -14.57
N PHE A 185 -8.47 5.57 -13.31
CA PHE A 185 -8.05 4.42 -12.54
C PHE A 185 -8.90 4.28 -11.28
N ASP A 186 -9.04 3.06 -10.80
CA ASP A 186 -9.63 2.74 -9.52
C ASP A 186 -8.85 1.64 -8.82
N GLY A 187 -9.20 1.40 -7.57
CA GLY A 187 -8.52 0.40 -6.77
C GLY A 187 -8.97 0.41 -5.32
N SER A 188 -8.22 -0.30 -4.50
CA SER A 188 -8.48 -0.39 -3.07
C SER A 188 -7.18 -0.43 -2.27
N PHE A 189 -7.29 -0.26 -0.96
CA PHE A 189 -6.15 -0.45 -0.06
C PHE A 189 -6.59 -1.11 1.25
N ALA A 190 -5.63 -1.77 1.89
CA ALA A 190 -5.77 -2.34 3.21
C ALA A 190 -4.44 -2.25 3.95
N ALA A 191 -4.45 -1.77 5.19
CA ALA A 191 -3.25 -1.65 6.00
C ALA A 191 -3.54 -1.89 7.48
N GLU A 192 -2.59 -2.52 8.18
CA GLU A 192 -2.64 -2.75 9.62
C GLU A 192 -1.75 -1.77 10.36
N ARG A 193 -2.19 -1.39 11.55
CA ARG A 193 -1.45 -0.52 12.46
C ARG A 193 -0.17 -1.21 12.90
N GLN A 194 0.94 -0.49 12.78
CA GLN A 194 2.20 -0.91 13.35
C GLN A 194 2.19 -0.55 14.85
N LEU A 195 2.24 -1.57 15.70
CA LEU A 195 2.46 -1.34 17.12
C LEU A 195 3.95 -0.99 17.28
N GLU A 196 4.25 0.12 17.95
CA GLU A 196 5.62 0.32 18.42
C GLU A 196 5.98 -0.88 19.28
N GLU A 197 6.93 -1.69 18.82
CA GLU A 197 7.55 -2.71 19.65
C GLU A 197 8.26 -1.93 20.76
N ASP A 198 7.74 -2.01 22.00
CA ASP A 198 8.35 -1.39 23.16
C ASP A 198 9.83 -1.80 23.17
N ALA A 199 10.71 -0.86 22.78
CA ALA A 199 12.15 -1.08 22.87
C ALA A 199 12.50 -1.31 24.35
N PRO A 200 13.24 -2.39 24.67
CA PRO A 200 13.57 -2.76 26.05
C PRO A 200 14.48 -1.74 26.74
#